data_399c43ac00b2443f4a065e9450a7a0b4
#
_entry.id   399c43ac00b2443f4a065e9450a7a0b4
#
_cell.length_a   1.000
_cell.length_b   1.000
_cell.length_c   1.000
_cell.angle_alpha   90.00
_cell.angle_beta   90.00
_cell.angle_gamma   90.00
#
_symmetry.space_group_name_H-M   'P 1'
#
loop_
_entity.id
_entity.type
_entity.pdbx_description
1 polymer ?
#
loop_
_entity_poly.entity_id
_entity_poly.type
_entity_poly.pdbx_seq_one_letter_code
_entity_poly.pdbx_strand_id
1 'polypeptide(L)'
;MKKMTLICLASLATLSACGGSSKKGAGEEPLPKVYFTSEISPESLVRIYEALGVEAKGRVAVKISTGEAGNTHYLKPEFIGDLVDKLGGTIVECNTAYMGKRNTTEDHWQTIRDHGFVPRFKVDLMDEEGSMDIPVQDTTHIKFDRVGTHLANYDFMVNLAHFKGHAMGGFGGVLKNASIGVASSAGKAYIHSWGNTFGMMELWDYVYNQDAFLESMAAAAQGVHDYFKAKNGIVYINVMNNMSVDCDCDGHPAAPELLDMGIMASLDPVAVDQACLDMVFNHQATEGDDEAALIERITSRHGTHTVDHAAAIGLGSKEYELVNIDL
;
A
#
# COMPACT_ATOMS: atom_id res chain seq x y z
N MET A 1 -65.66 30.48 28.42
CA MET A 1 -65.85 29.24 29.17
C MET A 1 -66.83 28.35 28.43
N LYS A 2 -66.35 27.37 27.67
CA LYS A 2 -67.21 26.25 27.17
C LYS A 2 -66.33 25.01 27.16
N LYS A 3 -66.65 24.05 27.98
CA LYS A 3 -66.06 22.71 28.03
C LYS A 3 -66.53 21.95 26.80
N MET A 4 -65.61 21.26 26.13
CA MET A 4 -65.94 20.30 25.08
C MET A 4 -65.43 18.93 25.48
N THR A 5 -66.35 18.01 25.58
CA THR A 5 -66.21 16.63 26.00
C THR A 5 -65.64 15.80 24.86
N LEU A 6 -64.58 15.01 25.16
CA LEU A 6 -63.95 14.09 24.24
C LEU A 6 -64.64 12.71 24.34
N ILE A 7 -65.17 12.24 23.21
CA ILE A 7 -65.78 10.91 23.07
C ILE A 7 -64.69 9.99 22.51
N CYS A 8 -64.31 8.94 23.31
CA CYS A 8 -63.50 7.84 22.84
C CYS A 8 -64.37 6.85 22.03
N LEU A 9 -64.03 6.62 20.78
CA LEU A 9 -64.47 5.43 20.06
C LEU A 9 -63.33 4.39 20.04
N ALA A 10 -63.62 3.25 20.65
CA ALA A 10 -62.77 2.08 20.61
C ALA A 10 -63.15 1.27 19.33
N SER A 11 -62.20 1.09 18.43
CA SER A 11 -62.30 0.15 17.31
C SER A 11 -61.40 -1.04 17.57
N LEU A 12 -62.02 -2.23 17.75
CA LEU A 12 -61.35 -3.53 17.77
C LEU A 12 -60.77 -3.77 16.35
N ALA A 13 -59.44 -3.98 16.29
CA ALA A 13 -58.77 -4.53 15.12
C ALA A 13 -58.27 -5.93 15.46
N THR A 14 -58.71 -6.92 14.72
CA THR A 14 -58.33 -8.32 14.77
C THR A 14 -56.91 -8.52 14.36
N LEU A 15 -56.09 -9.13 15.25
CA LEU A 15 -54.75 -9.58 14.92
C LEU A 15 -54.78 -10.79 13.99
N SER A 16 -54.36 -10.59 12.75
CA SER A 16 -53.99 -11.65 11.86
C SER A 16 -52.50 -11.95 12.03
N ALA A 17 -52.15 -13.08 12.60
CA ALA A 17 -50.76 -13.53 12.79
C ALA A 17 -50.21 -14.02 11.42
N CYS A 18 -49.45 -13.16 10.74
CA CYS A 18 -48.56 -13.61 9.69
C CYS A 18 -47.19 -13.89 10.34
N GLY A 19 -46.79 -15.17 10.32
CA GLY A 19 -45.47 -15.62 10.73
C GLY A 19 -44.38 -14.99 9.81
N GLY A 20 -43.78 -13.91 10.28
CA GLY A 20 -42.56 -13.34 9.68
C GLY A 20 -41.39 -14.15 10.16
N SER A 21 -40.78 -14.96 9.28
CA SER A 21 -39.45 -15.53 9.47
C SER A 21 -38.46 -14.39 9.66
N SER A 22 -37.97 -14.23 10.87
CA SER A 22 -36.86 -13.32 11.15
C SER A 22 -35.63 -13.82 10.37
N LYS A 23 -35.28 -13.13 9.31
CA LYS A 23 -33.93 -13.26 8.73
C LYS A 23 -32.97 -12.96 9.88
N LYS A 24 -32.20 -13.99 10.31
CA LYS A 24 -31.00 -13.80 11.12
C LYS A 24 -30.18 -12.72 10.38
N GLY A 25 -29.87 -11.62 11.05
CA GLY A 25 -28.96 -10.63 10.55
C GLY A 25 -27.65 -11.29 10.14
N ALA A 26 -27.19 -11.02 8.95
CA ALA A 26 -25.83 -11.34 8.58
C ALA A 26 -24.96 -10.69 9.65
N GLY A 27 -24.20 -11.49 10.41
CA GLY A 27 -23.25 -10.96 11.38
C GLY A 27 -22.29 -10.07 10.61
N GLU A 28 -22.08 -8.85 11.08
CA GLU A 28 -21.05 -7.97 10.54
C GLU A 28 -19.72 -8.74 10.59
N GLU A 29 -19.04 -8.83 9.45
CA GLU A 29 -17.69 -9.41 9.44
C GLU A 29 -16.79 -8.55 10.34
N PRO A 30 -15.89 -9.16 11.12
CA PRO A 30 -15.01 -8.40 11.98
C PRO A 30 -14.13 -7.45 11.15
N LEU A 31 -13.93 -6.23 11.64
CA LEU A 31 -13.06 -5.25 10.99
C LEU A 31 -11.64 -5.81 10.85
N PRO A 32 -10.94 -5.50 9.76
CA PRO A 32 -9.52 -5.85 9.62
C PRO A 32 -8.71 -5.19 10.72
N LYS A 33 -7.74 -5.92 11.28
CA LYS A 33 -6.83 -5.40 12.29
C LYS A 33 -5.64 -4.72 11.62
N VAL A 34 -5.31 -3.53 12.12
CA VAL A 34 -4.06 -2.85 11.84
C VAL A 34 -3.25 -2.85 13.13
N TYR A 35 -2.15 -3.58 13.15
CA TYR A 35 -1.20 -3.57 14.26
C TYR A 35 -0.31 -2.35 14.16
N PHE A 36 0.01 -1.75 15.30
CA PHE A 36 0.84 -0.55 15.40
C PHE A 36 1.88 -0.68 16.52
N THR A 37 3.09 -0.19 16.26
CA THR A 37 4.13 0.08 17.25
C THR A 37 4.76 1.44 16.98
N SER A 38 4.99 2.22 18.02
CA SER A 38 5.72 3.50 17.94
C SER A 38 7.24 3.29 17.83
N GLU A 39 7.74 2.12 18.21
CA GLU A 39 9.15 1.78 18.14
C GLU A 39 9.57 1.44 16.70
N ILE A 40 10.63 2.10 16.22
CA ILE A 40 11.24 1.82 14.90
C ILE A 40 12.62 1.23 15.13
N SER A 41 12.68 -0.10 15.19
CA SER A 41 13.89 -0.88 15.35
C SER A 41 13.81 -2.17 14.52
N PRO A 42 14.93 -2.86 14.22
CA PRO A 42 14.89 -4.17 13.59
C PRO A 42 14.02 -5.17 14.37
N GLU A 43 14.09 -5.13 15.70
CA GLU A 43 13.33 -5.99 16.60
C GLU A 43 11.82 -5.70 16.53
N SER A 44 11.43 -4.42 16.51
CA SER A 44 10.02 -4.04 16.41
C SER A 44 9.43 -4.38 15.05
N LEU A 45 10.22 -4.29 13.97
CA LEU A 45 9.83 -4.74 12.63
C LEU A 45 9.52 -6.24 12.60
N VAL A 46 10.33 -7.06 13.28
CA VAL A 46 10.07 -8.50 13.44
C VAL A 46 8.81 -8.73 14.28
N ARG A 47 8.70 -8.04 15.42
CA ARG A 47 7.58 -8.18 16.35
C ARG A 47 6.23 -7.83 15.70
N ILE A 48 6.17 -6.77 14.89
CA ILE A 48 4.93 -6.40 14.21
C ILE A 48 4.55 -7.38 13.10
N TYR A 49 5.52 -7.94 12.38
CA TYR A 49 5.28 -9.05 11.46
C TYR A 49 4.68 -10.27 12.20
N GLU A 50 5.23 -10.63 13.37
CA GLU A 50 4.73 -11.75 14.17
C GLU A 50 3.29 -11.51 14.67
N ALA A 51 2.93 -10.26 14.98
CA ALA A 51 1.59 -9.89 15.41
C ALA A 51 0.51 -10.18 14.35
N LEU A 52 0.88 -10.23 13.06
CA LEU A 52 -0.03 -10.63 11.98
C LEU A 52 -0.50 -12.09 12.10
N GLY A 53 0.23 -12.94 12.83
CA GLY A 53 -0.13 -14.34 13.04
C GLY A 53 -0.08 -15.22 11.79
N VAL A 54 0.63 -14.79 10.75
CA VAL A 54 0.76 -15.50 9.47
C VAL A 54 2.18 -16.00 9.28
N GLU A 55 2.31 -17.27 8.90
CA GLU A 55 3.59 -17.89 8.57
C GLU A 55 3.87 -17.75 7.07
N ALA A 56 4.97 -17.11 6.70
CA ALA A 56 5.44 -17.07 5.32
C ALA A 56 5.89 -18.46 4.86
N LYS A 57 5.32 -18.96 3.77
CA LYS A 57 5.58 -20.31 3.27
C LYS A 57 6.08 -20.28 1.84
N GLY A 58 6.98 -21.21 1.52
CA GLY A 58 7.57 -21.31 0.18
C GLY A 58 8.70 -20.30 -0.03
N ARG A 59 8.87 -19.83 -1.26
CA ARG A 59 9.84 -18.79 -1.62
C ARG A 59 9.25 -17.43 -1.31
N VAL A 60 9.89 -16.69 -0.40
CA VAL A 60 9.38 -15.42 0.14
C VAL A 60 10.03 -14.26 -0.60
N ALA A 61 9.21 -13.42 -1.23
CA ALA A 61 9.58 -12.11 -1.72
C ALA A 61 9.42 -11.06 -0.63
N VAL A 62 10.44 -10.26 -0.35
CA VAL A 62 10.35 -9.05 0.47
C VAL A 62 10.41 -7.85 -0.46
N LYS A 63 9.24 -7.27 -0.77
CA LYS A 63 9.15 -6.13 -1.69
C LYS A 63 9.39 -4.83 -0.96
N ILE A 64 10.47 -4.17 -1.32
CA ILE A 64 10.86 -2.84 -0.81
C ILE A 64 11.09 -1.86 -1.96
N SER A 65 11.43 -0.61 -1.62
CA SER A 65 12.14 0.32 -2.51
C SER A 65 13.59 0.45 -2.02
N THR A 66 14.56 0.12 -2.88
CA THR A 66 15.98 0.20 -2.55
C THR A 66 16.54 1.63 -2.63
N GLY A 67 15.72 2.60 -3.04
CA GLY A 67 16.09 4.00 -3.18
C GLY A 67 16.80 4.33 -4.49
N GLU A 68 16.56 5.53 -5.02
CA GLU A 68 17.31 6.08 -6.16
C GLU A 68 18.72 6.48 -5.74
N ALA A 69 19.68 6.46 -6.65
CA ALA A 69 21.05 6.89 -6.36
C ALA A 69 21.06 8.33 -5.82
N GLY A 70 21.72 8.52 -4.67
CA GLY A 70 21.76 9.79 -3.93
C GLY A 70 20.67 9.95 -2.86
N ASN A 71 19.60 9.15 -2.91
CA ASN A 71 18.60 9.12 -1.83
C ASN A 71 19.20 8.54 -0.54
N THR A 72 18.85 9.15 0.59
CA THR A 72 19.31 8.70 1.92
C THR A 72 18.17 8.29 2.86
N HIS A 73 16.90 8.42 2.44
CA HIS A 73 15.72 8.20 3.28
C HIS A 73 15.12 6.80 3.17
N TYR A 74 15.51 5.98 2.17
CA TYR A 74 14.99 4.62 1.97
C TYR A 74 15.23 3.72 3.19
N LEU A 75 14.48 2.65 3.33
CA LEU A 75 14.64 1.65 4.40
C LEU A 75 16.01 0.98 4.30
N LYS A 76 16.82 1.17 5.34
CA LYS A 76 18.22 0.76 5.35
C LYS A 76 18.38 -0.76 5.51
N PRO A 77 19.43 -1.35 4.90
CA PRO A 77 19.74 -2.78 5.06
C PRO A 77 19.81 -3.25 6.51
N GLU A 78 20.40 -2.45 7.39
CA GLU A 78 20.53 -2.77 8.82
C GLU A 78 19.18 -2.78 9.54
N PHE A 79 18.24 -1.95 9.14
CA PHE A 79 16.90 -1.90 9.72
C PHE A 79 16.05 -3.11 9.35
N ILE A 80 16.09 -3.55 8.08
CA ILE A 80 15.23 -4.63 7.59
C ILE A 80 15.85 -6.03 7.77
N GLY A 81 17.12 -6.09 8.18
CA GLY A 81 17.93 -7.29 8.15
C GLY A 81 17.33 -8.46 8.90
N ASP A 82 16.94 -8.25 10.14
CA ASP A 82 16.41 -9.30 11.02
C ASP A 82 15.11 -9.91 10.47
N LEU A 83 14.25 -9.09 9.88
CA LEU A 83 13.04 -9.59 9.23
C LEU A 83 13.35 -10.42 8.00
N VAL A 84 14.24 -9.94 7.11
CA VAL A 84 14.64 -10.68 5.89
C VAL A 84 15.29 -12.01 6.26
N ASP A 85 16.19 -12.03 7.26
CA ASP A 85 16.85 -13.25 7.73
C ASP A 85 15.86 -14.24 8.36
N LYS A 86 14.96 -13.75 9.21
CA LYS A 86 13.88 -14.55 9.81
C LYS A 86 13.01 -15.25 8.77
N LEU A 87 12.72 -14.56 7.69
CA LEU A 87 11.88 -15.07 6.60
C LEU A 87 12.64 -15.99 5.63
N GLY A 88 13.99 -15.99 5.66
CA GLY A 88 14.81 -16.55 4.57
C GLY A 88 14.46 -15.91 3.22
N GLY A 89 14.05 -14.65 3.24
CA GLY A 89 13.46 -13.92 2.12
C GLY A 89 14.49 -13.47 1.08
N THR A 90 13.99 -13.18 -0.11
CA THR A 90 14.72 -12.48 -1.17
C THR A 90 14.13 -11.09 -1.32
N ILE A 91 14.97 -10.05 -1.29
CA ILE A 91 14.55 -8.68 -1.60
C ILE A 91 14.21 -8.62 -3.09
N VAL A 92 13.05 -8.08 -3.43
CA VAL A 92 12.59 -7.97 -4.82
C VAL A 92 12.29 -6.53 -5.21
N GLU A 93 12.70 -6.17 -6.42
CA GLU A 93 12.48 -4.87 -7.07
C GLU A 93 12.18 -5.05 -8.56
N CYS A 94 11.78 -3.96 -9.23
CA CYS A 94 11.74 -3.84 -10.69
C CYS A 94 12.32 -2.51 -11.12
N ASN A 95 12.87 -2.47 -12.34
CA ASN A 95 13.39 -1.26 -12.96
C ASN A 95 12.34 -0.15 -13.02
N THR A 96 12.78 1.11 -13.01
CA THR A 96 11.89 2.27 -13.03
C THR A 96 11.49 2.66 -14.46
N ALA A 97 10.41 3.46 -14.59
CA ALA A 97 9.92 4.01 -15.84
C ALA A 97 10.17 5.52 -15.95
N TYR A 98 11.28 6.00 -15.40
CA TYR A 98 11.76 7.39 -15.53
C TYR A 98 13.28 7.40 -15.66
N MET A 99 13.83 8.50 -16.19
CA MET A 99 15.28 8.67 -16.34
C MET A 99 15.94 8.82 -14.98
N GLY A 100 16.72 7.82 -14.58
CA GLY A 100 17.43 7.74 -13.31
C GLY A 100 18.44 6.61 -13.31
N LYS A 101 18.98 6.26 -12.15
CA LYS A 101 19.97 5.20 -11.98
C LYS A 101 19.35 3.83 -11.69
N ARG A 102 18.02 3.72 -11.84
CA ARG A 102 17.30 2.45 -11.72
C ARG A 102 16.43 2.13 -12.96
N ASN A 103 16.62 2.85 -14.08
CA ASN A 103 15.85 2.60 -15.30
C ASN A 103 16.48 1.54 -16.21
N THR A 104 17.75 1.19 -16.01
CA THR A 104 18.41 0.06 -16.66
C THR A 104 18.80 -0.98 -15.61
N THR A 105 18.80 -2.24 -15.97
CA THR A 105 19.17 -3.34 -15.05
C THR A 105 20.60 -3.15 -14.51
N GLU A 106 21.54 -2.75 -15.35
CA GLU A 106 22.95 -2.56 -14.95
C GLU A 106 23.11 -1.44 -13.91
N ASP A 107 22.54 -0.27 -14.17
CA ASP A 107 22.60 0.88 -13.24
C ASP A 107 21.82 0.58 -11.95
N HIS A 108 20.69 -0.14 -12.03
CA HIS A 108 19.91 -0.53 -10.87
C HIS A 108 20.68 -1.50 -9.97
N TRP A 109 21.33 -2.51 -10.54
CA TRP A 109 22.24 -3.39 -9.77
C TRP A 109 23.38 -2.60 -9.13
N GLN A 110 23.91 -1.55 -9.78
CA GLN A 110 24.94 -0.72 -9.19
C GLN A 110 24.37 0.06 -7.99
N THR A 111 23.20 0.67 -8.12
CA THR A 111 22.51 1.39 -7.02
C THR A 111 22.23 0.47 -5.82
N ILE A 112 21.78 -0.77 -6.06
CA ILE A 112 21.54 -1.78 -5.02
C ILE A 112 22.83 -2.10 -4.26
N ARG A 113 23.98 -2.21 -4.97
CA ARG A 113 25.30 -2.43 -4.34
C ARG A 113 25.74 -1.23 -3.53
N ASP A 114 25.62 -0.04 -4.09
CA ASP A 114 26.04 1.23 -3.45
C ASP A 114 25.22 1.53 -2.19
N HIS A 115 23.96 1.09 -2.15
CA HIS A 115 23.09 1.20 -0.99
C HIS A 115 23.26 0.05 0.03
N GLY A 116 24.18 -0.89 -0.21
CA GLY A 116 24.57 -1.92 0.76
C GLY A 116 23.64 -3.14 0.85
N PHE A 117 22.68 -3.30 -0.04
CA PHE A 117 21.82 -4.47 -0.05
C PHE A 117 22.56 -5.75 -0.45
N VAL A 118 23.53 -5.63 -1.34
CA VAL A 118 24.41 -6.74 -1.76
C VAL A 118 25.83 -6.44 -1.24
N PRO A 119 26.53 -7.40 -0.64
CA PRO A 119 26.24 -8.85 -0.57
C PRO A 119 25.41 -9.30 0.64
N ARG A 120 24.82 -8.37 1.43
CA ARG A 120 24.10 -8.69 2.68
C ARG A 120 22.90 -9.61 2.45
N PHE A 121 22.15 -9.38 1.35
CA PHE A 121 20.93 -10.12 1.03
C PHE A 121 20.99 -10.78 -0.35
N LYS A 122 20.08 -11.74 -0.55
CA LYS A 122 19.67 -12.12 -1.89
C LYS A 122 18.75 -11.03 -2.41
N VAL A 123 19.03 -10.51 -3.60
CA VAL A 123 18.22 -9.51 -4.28
C VAL A 123 17.86 -10.03 -5.67
N ASP A 124 16.69 -9.70 -6.15
CA ASP A 124 16.17 -10.10 -7.46
C ASP A 124 15.49 -8.89 -8.12
N LEU A 125 16.00 -8.47 -9.28
CA LEU A 125 15.30 -7.54 -10.17
C LEU A 125 14.33 -8.35 -11.03
N MET A 126 13.07 -8.38 -10.61
CA MET A 126 12.07 -9.30 -11.15
C MET A 126 11.80 -9.12 -12.65
N ASP A 127 12.13 -7.96 -13.22
CA ASP A 127 11.92 -7.66 -14.64
C ASP A 127 13.21 -7.66 -15.48
N GLU A 128 14.35 -8.14 -14.95
CA GLU A 128 15.61 -8.19 -15.69
C GLU A 128 15.57 -9.18 -16.88
N GLU A 129 14.77 -10.24 -16.80
CA GLU A 129 14.55 -11.22 -17.87
C GLU A 129 13.24 -10.98 -18.65
N GLY A 130 12.55 -9.86 -18.39
CA GLY A 130 11.32 -9.48 -19.10
C GLY A 130 10.09 -9.35 -18.25
N SER A 131 8.93 -9.32 -18.89
CA SER A 131 7.65 -9.07 -18.24
C SER A 131 6.63 -10.16 -18.56
N MET A 132 5.70 -10.34 -17.63
CA MET A 132 4.48 -11.14 -17.81
C MET A 132 3.26 -10.34 -17.38
N ASP A 133 2.09 -10.70 -17.91
CA ASP A 133 0.83 -10.06 -17.56
C ASP A 133 0.08 -10.92 -16.54
N ILE A 134 -0.40 -10.29 -15.46
CA ILE A 134 -1.30 -10.91 -14.50
C ILE A 134 -2.70 -10.26 -14.60
N PRO A 135 -3.78 -11.00 -14.32
CA PRO A 135 -5.13 -10.44 -14.43
C PRO A 135 -5.38 -9.38 -13.35
N VAL A 136 -6.18 -8.38 -13.72
CA VAL A 136 -6.81 -7.43 -12.78
C VAL A 136 -8.32 -7.62 -12.85
N GLN A 137 -9.03 -7.38 -11.74
CA GLN A 137 -10.50 -7.47 -11.71
C GLN A 137 -11.14 -6.20 -12.24
N ASP A 138 -10.66 -5.04 -11.78
CA ASP A 138 -11.10 -3.75 -12.33
C ASP A 138 -10.34 -3.44 -13.63
N THR A 139 -11.07 -3.55 -14.73
CA THR A 139 -10.55 -3.29 -16.08
C THR A 139 -11.00 -1.96 -16.66
N THR A 140 -11.39 -1.00 -15.81
CA THR A 140 -11.84 0.33 -16.23
C THR A 140 -10.77 1.04 -17.05
N HIS A 141 -9.55 1.08 -16.55
CA HIS A 141 -8.41 1.75 -17.19
C HIS A 141 -7.41 0.75 -17.74
N ILE A 142 -6.81 -0.07 -16.91
CA ILE A 142 -5.84 -1.10 -17.32
C ILE A 142 -6.54 -2.43 -17.56
N LYS A 143 -6.02 -3.27 -18.45
CA LYS A 143 -6.64 -4.59 -18.78
C LYS A 143 -5.93 -5.76 -18.12
N PHE A 144 -4.75 -5.53 -17.61
CA PHE A 144 -3.89 -6.45 -16.88
C PHE A 144 -2.84 -5.61 -16.13
N ASP A 145 -2.17 -6.20 -15.16
CA ASP A 145 -0.93 -5.63 -14.63
C ASP A 145 0.28 -6.34 -15.25
N ARG A 146 1.23 -5.55 -15.76
CA ARG A 146 2.46 -6.07 -16.37
C ARG A 146 3.60 -6.04 -15.38
N VAL A 147 3.91 -7.22 -14.83
CA VAL A 147 4.89 -7.42 -13.77
C VAL A 147 6.18 -8.06 -14.30
N GLY A 148 7.25 -8.08 -13.51
CA GLY A 148 8.46 -8.81 -13.87
C GLY A 148 8.22 -10.32 -13.93
N THR A 149 8.87 -11.02 -14.87
CA THR A 149 8.71 -12.48 -15.05
C THR A 149 9.09 -13.28 -13.80
N HIS A 150 10.06 -12.78 -13.01
CA HIS A 150 10.51 -13.45 -11.79
C HIS A 150 9.48 -13.43 -10.65
N LEU A 151 8.40 -12.65 -10.74
CA LEU A 151 7.29 -12.74 -9.79
C LEU A 151 6.76 -14.19 -9.68
N ALA A 152 6.80 -14.95 -10.78
CA ALA A 152 6.42 -16.36 -10.81
C ALA A 152 7.27 -17.26 -9.88
N ASN A 153 8.47 -16.81 -9.52
CA ASN A 153 9.37 -17.54 -8.65
C ASN A 153 8.95 -17.55 -7.17
N TYR A 154 8.01 -16.70 -6.77
CA TYR A 154 7.66 -16.51 -5.36
C TYR A 154 6.29 -17.07 -5.02
N ASP A 155 6.16 -17.55 -3.79
CA ASP A 155 4.96 -18.19 -3.26
C ASP A 155 4.26 -17.30 -2.21
N PHE A 156 5.01 -16.42 -1.53
CA PHE A 156 4.55 -15.50 -0.50
C PHE A 156 5.22 -14.13 -0.67
N MET A 157 4.51 -13.05 -0.36
CA MET A 157 5.08 -11.70 -0.39
C MET A 157 4.93 -10.99 0.96
N VAL A 158 6.02 -10.41 1.44
CA VAL A 158 5.99 -9.36 2.44
C VAL A 158 6.14 -8.03 1.70
N ASN A 159 5.04 -7.30 1.59
CA ASN A 159 5.04 -5.94 1.05
C ASN A 159 5.48 -4.98 2.15
N LEU A 160 6.77 -4.69 2.19
CA LEU A 160 7.41 -3.82 3.17
C LEU A 160 7.62 -2.43 2.54
N ALA A 161 6.68 -1.54 2.77
CA ALA A 161 6.69 -0.20 2.22
C ALA A 161 7.28 0.81 3.20
N HIS A 162 8.00 1.77 2.67
CA HIS A 162 8.34 3.01 3.34
C HIS A 162 7.22 4.01 3.07
N PHE A 163 6.50 4.46 4.11
CA PHE A 163 5.41 5.42 3.98
C PHE A 163 5.95 6.85 3.91
N LYS A 164 5.57 7.61 2.89
CA LYS A 164 6.06 9.00 2.64
C LYS A 164 5.22 9.69 1.56
N GLY A 165 5.53 10.94 1.27
CA GLY A 165 4.99 11.67 0.13
C GLY A 165 5.40 11.07 -1.23
N HIS A 166 4.70 11.48 -2.27
CA HIS A 166 5.02 11.10 -3.65
C HIS A 166 4.57 12.16 -4.66
N ALA A 167 5.46 12.54 -5.57
CA ALA A 167 5.25 13.64 -6.51
C ALA A 167 4.02 13.46 -7.41
N MET A 168 3.70 12.22 -7.83
CA MET A 168 2.56 11.93 -8.70
C MET A 168 1.37 11.33 -7.92
N GLY A 169 1.59 10.36 -7.04
CA GLY A 169 0.52 9.64 -6.35
C GLY A 169 0.07 10.27 -5.03
N GLY A 170 0.63 11.42 -4.63
CA GLY A 170 0.36 12.07 -3.34
C GLY A 170 1.13 11.42 -2.20
N PHE A 171 0.99 10.13 -1.98
CA PHE A 171 1.77 9.36 -1.02
C PHE A 171 2.24 8.01 -1.61
N GLY A 172 3.18 7.39 -0.95
CA GLY A 172 3.65 6.04 -1.21
C GLY A 172 3.50 5.18 0.05
N GLY A 173 2.63 4.18 -0.01
CA GLY A 173 2.41 3.16 0.99
C GLY A 173 2.37 1.78 0.35
N VAL A 174 1.71 0.81 1.00
CA VAL A 174 1.67 -0.58 0.51
C VAL A 174 0.90 -0.72 -0.80
N LEU A 175 -0.15 0.07 -1.05
CA LEU A 175 -0.87 0.04 -2.33
C LEU A 175 0.04 0.43 -3.49
N LYS A 176 0.82 1.52 -3.34
CA LYS A 176 1.80 1.92 -4.35
C LYS A 176 2.93 0.90 -4.50
N ASN A 177 3.42 0.34 -3.39
CA ASN A 177 4.49 -0.65 -3.43
C ASN A 177 4.04 -1.97 -4.08
N ALA A 178 2.77 -2.39 -3.90
CA ALA A 178 2.19 -3.53 -4.59
C ALA A 178 1.98 -3.26 -6.08
N SER A 179 1.48 -2.08 -6.46
CA SER A 179 1.21 -1.73 -7.87
C SER A 179 2.49 -1.32 -8.62
N ILE A 180 2.87 -0.04 -8.49
CA ILE A 180 4.04 0.52 -9.18
C ILE A 180 5.34 -0.22 -8.79
N GLY A 181 5.47 -0.65 -7.53
CA GLY A 181 6.67 -1.34 -7.06
C GLY A 181 6.89 -2.71 -7.72
N VAL A 182 5.84 -3.48 -7.95
CA VAL A 182 5.88 -4.84 -8.52
C VAL A 182 5.83 -4.84 -10.05
N ALA A 183 5.17 -3.84 -10.65
CA ALA A 183 5.11 -3.69 -12.10
C ALA A 183 6.53 -3.60 -12.71
N SER A 184 6.74 -4.23 -13.86
CA SER A 184 7.96 -4.04 -14.66
C SER A 184 8.09 -2.59 -15.13
N SER A 185 9.23 -2.19 -15.67
CA SER A 185 9.40 -0.83 -16.23
C SER A 185 8.28 -0.47 -17.21
N ALA A 186 7.95 -1.37 -18.14
CA ALA A 186 6.84 -1.18 -19.07
C ALA A 186 5.47 -1.16 -18.36
N GLY A 187 5.27 -2.00 -17.33
CA GLY A 187 4.05 -2.01 -16.51
C GLY A 187 3.85 -0.72 -15.74
N LYS A 188 4.93 -0.16 -15.18
CA LYS A 188 4.88 1.16 -14.55
C LYS A 188 4.40 2.24 -15.50
N ALA A 189 4.91 2.27 -16.74
CA ALA A 189 4.45 3.22 -17.76
C ALA A 189 2.96 3.01 -18.08
N TYR A 190 2.51 1.75 -18.16
CA TYR A 190 1.12 1.40 -18.43
C TYR A 190 0.17 1.84 -17.31
N ILE A 191 0.55 1.66 -16.04
CA ILE A 191 -0.23 2.13 -14.90
C ILE A 191 -0.26 3.67 -14.85
N HIS A 192 0.89 4.35 -14.99
CA HIS A 192 0.95 5.81 -14.95
C HIS A 192 0.18 6.48 -16.08
N SER A 193 0.12 5.83 -17.24
CA SER A 193 -0.65 6.30 -18.39
C SER A 193 -2.10 5.79 -18.41
N TRP A 194 -2.58 5.22 -17.30
CA TRP A 194 -3.93 4.64 -17.17
C TRP A 194 -4.33 3.77 -18.37
N GLY A 195 -3.41 2.90 -18.80
CA GLY A 195 -3.64 1.92 -19.85
C GLY A 195 -3.30 2.35 -21.27
N ASN A 196 -2.67 3.51 -21.49
CA ASN A 196 -2.48 4.05 -22.86
C ASN A 196 -1.14 3.69 -23.50
N THR A 197 -0.04 3.54 -22.73
CA THR A 197 1.28 3.24 -23.29
C THR A 197 2.12 2.37 -22.37
N PHE A 198 3.10 1.67 -22.96
CA PHE A 198 4.16 0.97 -22.25
C PHE A 198 5.50 1.70 -22.33
N GLY A 199 5.53 2.84 -23.00
CA GLY A 199 6.73 3.61 -23.26
C GLY A 199 7.04 4.58 -22.13
N MET A 200 8.30 4.55 -21.66
CA MET A 200 8.78 5.44 -20.59
C MET A 200 8.70 6.93 -20.97
N MET A 201 8.94 7.26 -22.22
CA MET A 201 8.89 8.64 -22.70
C MET A 201 7.46 9.10 -22.98
N GLU A 202 6.65 8.24 -23.57
CA GLU A 202 5.27 8.52 -23.97
C GLU A 202 4.32 8.62 -22.78
N LEU A 203 4.66 8.02 -21.61
CA LEU A 203 3.80 8.11 -20.42
C LEU A 203 3.53 9.56 -20.01
N TRP A 204 4.45 10.48 -20.27
CA TRP A 204 4.33 11.90 -19.91
C TRP A 204 3.23 12.63 -20.68
N ASP A 205 2.80 12.11 -21.80
CA ASP A 205 1.66 12.64 -22.57
C ASP A 205 0.31 12.34 -21.89
N TYR A 206 0.29 11.46 -20.88
CA TYR A 206 -0.92 10.97 -20.20
C TYR A 206 -1.05 11.36 -18.73
N VAL A 207 -0.12 12.14 -18.18
CA VAL A 207 -0.12 12.50 -16.73
C VAL A 207 -1.20 13.52 -16.34
N TYR A 208 -2.08 13.90 -17.26
CA TYR A 208 -3.13 14.89 -17.04
C TYR A 208 -4.39 14.32 -16.35
N ASN A 209 -4.58 13.02 -16.32
CA ASN A 209 -5.73 12.37 -15.70
C ASN A 209 -5.32 11.70 -14.37
N GLN A 210 -5.29 12.51 -13.31
CA GLN A 210 -4.81 12.10 -12.00
C GLN A 210 -5.61 10.93 -11.43
N ASP A 211 -6.96 11.00 -11.46
CA ASP A 211 -7.81 9.97 -10.86
C ASP A 211 -7.69 8.65 -11.61
N ALA A 212 -7.66 8.67 -12.94
CA ALA A 212 -7.47 7.44 -13.72
C ALA A 212 -6.11 6.75 -13.42
N PHE A 213 -5.06 7.53 -13.16
CA PHE A 213 -3.78 6.98 -12.70
C PHE A 213 -3.91 6.33 -11.31
N LEU A 214 -4.54 7.00 -10.34
CA LEU A 214 -4.72 6.50 -8.98
C LEU A 214 -5.62 5.24 -8.96
N GLU A 215 -6.67 5.21 -9.77
CA GLU A 215 -7.55 4.04 -9.97
C GLU A 215 -6.79 2.88 -10.62
N SER A 216 -5.93 3.17 -11.61
CA SER A 216 -5.05 2.15 -12.21
C SER A 216 -4.07 1.55 -11.20
N MET A 217 -3.54 2.36 -10.27
CA MET A 217 -2.72 1.84 -9.17
C MET A 217 -3.51 0.90 -8.27
N ALA A 218 -4.74 1.27 -7.90
CA ALA A 218 -5.59 0.41 -7.06
C ALA A 218 -5.91 -0.92 -7.75
N ALA A 219 -6.25 -0.89 -9.04
CA ALA A 219 -6.52 -2.09 -9.84
C ALA A 219 -5.28 -3.00 -9.95
N ALA A 220 -4.09 -2.44 -10.18
CA ALA A 220 -2.84 -3.21 -10.24
C ALA A 220 -2.48 -3.80 -8.86
N ALA A 221 -2.66 -3.04 -7.77
CA ALA A 221 -2.45 -3.55 -6.40
C ALA A 221 -3.38 -4.73 -6.10
N GLN A 222 -4.65 -4.68 -6.54
CA GLN A 222 -5.59 -5.79 -6.43
C GLN A 222 -5.10 -7.02 -7.23
N GLY A 223 -4.59 -6.84 -8.44
CA GLY A 223 -4.02 -7.93 -9.24
C GLY A 223 -2.90 -8.66 -8.52
N VAL A 224 -1.96 -7.91 -7.91
CA VAL A 224 -0.86 -8.49 -7.11
C VAL A 224 -1.38 -9.16 -5.83
N HIS A 225 -2.35 -8.55 -5.13
CA HIS A 225 -3.00 -9.15 -3.97
C HIS A 225 -3.60 -10.52 -4.31
N ASP A 226 -4.43 -10.56 -5.35
CA ASP A 226 -5.11 -11.78 -5.79
C ASP A 226 -4.13 -12.86 -6.24
N TYR A 227 -3.05 -12.45 -6.93
CA TYR A 227 -2.00 -13.35 -7.37
C TYR A 227 -1.35 -14.10 -6.20
N PHE A 228 -1.00 -13.41 -5.11
CA PHE A 228 -0.40 -14.04 -3.94
C PHE A 228 -1.41 -14.69 -3.02
N LYS A 229 -2.63 -14.18 -2.93
CA LYS A 229 -3.72 -14.81 -2.19
C LYS A 229 -4.08 -16.19 -2.76
N ALA A 230 -3.97 -16.38 -4.07
CA ALA A 230 -4.13 -17.67 -4.72
C ALA A 230 -2.95 -18.64 -4.48
N LYS A 231 -1.85 -18.18 -3.89
CA LYS A 231 -0.68 -18.97 -3.49
C LYS A 231 -0.65 -19.13 -1.97
N ASN A 232 0.41 -18.68 -1.32
CA ASN A 232 0.58 -18.79 0.15
C ASN A 232 0.29 -17.49 0.90
N GLY A 233 -0.01 -16.40 0.20
CA GLY A 233 -0.47 -15.14 0.77
C GLY A 233 0.48 -13.96 0.59
N ILE A 234 0.00 -12.82 1.08
CA ILE A 234 0.70 -11.55 1.11
C ILE A 234 0.37 -10.83 2.42
N VAL A 235 1.34 -10.16 3.00
CA VAL A 235 1.18 -9.28 4.16
C VAL A 235 1.72 -7.89 3.87
N TYR A 236 1.24 -6.90 4.59
CA TYR A 236 1.48 -5.49 4.33
C TYR A 236 2.05 -4.80 5.56
N ILE A 237 3.18 -4.12 5.39
CA ILE A 237 3.85 -3.36 6.45
C ILE A 237 4.23 -1.99 5.90
N ASN A 238 3.81 -0.93 6.57
CA ASN A 238 4.25 0.44 6.34
C ASN A 238 5.20 0.88 7.46
N VAL A 239 6.37 1.38 7.10
CA VAL A 239 7.29 2.03 8.04
C VAL A 239 7.19 3.54 7.85
N MET A 240 6.80 4.25 8.91
CA MET A 240 6.55 5.69 8.93
C MET A 240 7.73 6.42 9.56
N ASN A 241 8.89 6.35 8.89
CA ASN A 241 10.13 7.02 9.28
C ASN A 241 10.68 7.84 8.11
N ASN A 242 11.46 8.88 8.39
CA ASN A 242 12.03 9.75 7.36
C ASN A 242 11.00 10.17 6.29
N MET A 243 9.79 10.54 6.71
CA MET A 243 8.64 10.80 5.86
C MET A 243 8.78 12.12 5.09
N SER A 244 9.66 12.13 4.08
CA SER A 244 9.77 13.24 3.15
C SER A 244 8.49 13.43 2.31
N VAL A 245 8.28 14.63 1.80
CA VAL A 245 7.27 14.90 0.75
C VAL A 245 7.60 14.23 -0.58
N ASP A 246 8.85 13.83 -0.77
CA ASP A 246 9.36 13.12 -1.94
C ASP A 246 9.57 11.64 -1.63
N CYS A 247 9.51 10.80 -2.66
CA CYS A 247 9.62 9.36 -2.47
C CYS A 247 11.06 8.87 -2.63
N ASP A 248 11.29 7.58 -2.29
CA ASP A 248 12.58 6.92 -2.50
C ASP A 248 13.02 6.88 -3.97
N CYS A 249 12.13 7.26 -4.90
CA CYS A 249 12.45 7.38 -6.32
C CYS A 249 13.11 8.72 -6.69
N ASP A 250 13.22 9.65 -5.77
CA ASP A 250 13.96 10.90 -5.94
C ASP A 250 15.38 10.74 -5.38
N GLY A 251 16.41 11.08 -6.16
CA GLY A 251 17.80 11.04 -5.72
C GLY A 251 18.20 12.16 -4.75
N HIS A 252 17.37 13.19 -4.63
CA HIS A 252 17.59 14.35 -3.78
C HIS A 252 16.30 14.79 -3.07
N PRO A 253 15.66 13.90 -2.29
CA PRO A 253 14.41 14.20 -1.63
C PRO A 253 14.56 15.36 -0.63
N ALA A 254 13.49 16.13 -0.44
CA ALA A 254 13.43 17.13 0.62
C ALA A 254 13.64 16.47 1.98
N ALA A 255 14.18 17.22 2.93
CA ALA A 255 14.29 16.76 4.31
C ALA A 255 12.88 16.53 4.88
N PRO A 256 12.66 15.47 5.68
CA PRO A 256 11.41 15.30 6.41
C PRO A 256 11.18 16.46 7.40
N GLU A 257 9.94 16.97 7.44
CA GLU A 257 9.49 17.97 8.43
C GLU A 257 8.67 17.32 9.54
N LEU A 258 8.07 16.15 9.24
CA LEU A 258 7.33 15.32 10.18
C LEU A 258 8.26 14.27 10.81
N LEU A 259 8.23 14.14 12.14
CA LEU A 259 8.99 13.14 12.86
C LEU A 259 8.49 11.72 12.57
N ASP A 260 9.33 10.75 12.91
CA ASP A 260 9.03 9.34 12.76
C ASP A 260 7.84 8.95 13.63
N MET A 261 6.86 8.21 13.07
CA MET A 261 5.62 7.87 13.78
C MET A 261 5.53 6.42 14.24
N GLY A 262 6.21 5.49 13.55
CA GLY A 262 6.16 4.08 13.92
C GLY A 262 6.05 3.13 12.74
N ILE A 263 5.56 1.93 13.03
CA ILE A 263 5.34 0.88 12.03
C ILE A 263 3.90 0.38 12.13
N MET A 264 3.24 0.21 11.00
CA MET A 264 1.91 -0.39 10.90
C MET A 264 1.92 -1.64 10.03
N ALA A 265 1.13 -2.65 10.42
CA ALA A 265 1.00 -3.89 9.65
C ALA A 265 -0.44 -4.41 9.63
N SER A 266 -0.86 -4.97 8.49
CA SER A 266 -2.17 -5.58 8.33
C SER A 266 -2.14 -6.68 7.27
N LEU A 267 -3.18 -7.51 7.25
CA LEU A 267 -3.48 -8.42 6.13
C LEU A 267 -4.32 -7.71 5.05
N ASP A 268 -4.86 -6.53 5.37
CA ASP A 268 -5.67 -5.69 4.49
C ASP A 268 -4.84 -4.46 4.05
N PRO A 269 -4.52 -4.31 2.74
CA PRO A 269 -3.69 -3.22 2.25
C PRO A 269 -4.38 -1.85 2.32
N VAL A 270 -5.70 -1.83 2.21
CA VAL A 270 -6.49 -0.60 2.29
C VAL A 270 -6.51 -0.09 3.72
N ALA A 271 -6.76 -0.99 4.68
CA ALA A 271 -6.80 -0.66 6.11
C ALA A 271 -5.47 -0.08 6.61
N VAL A 272 -4.33 -0.68 6.21
CA VAL A 272 -3.02 -0.19 6.69
C VAL A 272 -2.62 1.14 6.07
N ASP A 273 -2.90 1.38 4.77
CA ASP A 273 -2.65 2.69 4.15
C ASP A 273 -3.60 3.75 4.71
N GLN A 274 -4.90 3.41 4.95
CA GLN A 274 -5.85 4.32 5.61
C GLN A 274 -5.38 4.69 7.02
N ALA A 275 -4.93 3.72 7.81
CA ALA A 275 -4.46 3.97 9.17
C ALA A 275 -3.22 4.91 9.20
N CYS A 276 -2.30 4.75 8.26
CA CYS A 276 -1.17 5.67 8.11
C CYS A 276 -1.62 7.09 7.73
N LEU A 277 -2.57 7.21 6.79
CA LEU A 277 -3.16 8.51 6.42
C LEU A 277 -3.86 9.15 7.63
N ASP A 278 -4.67 8.40 8.36
CA ASP A 278 -5.38 8.90 9.54
C ASP A 278 -4.39 9.41 10.60
N MET A 279 -3.26 8.71 10.81
CA MET A 279 -2.23 9.14 11.74
C MET A 279 -1.58 10.47 11.31
N VAL A 280 -1.28 10.63 10.01
CA VAL A 280 -0.72 11.89 9.47
C VAL A 280 -1.74 13.02 9.53
N PHE A 281 -2.98 12.79 9.08
CA PHE A 281 -4.02 13.82 9.05
C PHE A 281 -4.52 14.27 10.43
N ASN A 282 -4.38 13.42 11.47
CA ASN A 282 -4.75 13.74 12.85
C ASN A 282 -3.56 14.17 13.71
N HIS A 283 -2.36 14.23 13.12
CA HIS A 283 -1.18 14.73 13.84
C HIS A 283 -1.39 16.17 14.31
N GLN A 284 -0.72 16.56 15.36
CA GLN A 284 -0.77 17.91 15.89
C GLN A 284 0.63 18.50 15.85
N ALA A 285 0.84 19.41 14.91
CA ALA A 285 2.13 20.07 14.71
C ALA A 285 2.71 20.65 16.01
N THR A 286 4.00 20.43 16.19
CA THR A 286 4.79 21.06 17.25
C THR A 286 6.08 21.64 16.67
N GLU A 287 6.90 22.33 17.46
CA GLU A 287 8.16 22.88 16.98
C GLU A 287 9.10 21.74 16.50
N GLY A 288 9.42 21.74 15.22
CA GLY A 288 10.28 20.73 14.59
C GLY A 288 9.60 19.40 14.23
N ASP A 289 8.26 19.38 14.27
CA ASP A 289 7.41 18.21 13.94
C ASP A 289 6.13 18.71 13.25
N ASP A 290 6.14 18.77 11.91
CA ASP A 290 5.09 19.43 11.12
C ASP A 290 4.64 18.53 9.96
N GLU A 291 3.34 18.22 9.94
CA GLU A 291 2.69 17.40 8.92
C GLU A 291 2.22 18.18 7.69
N ALA A 292 2.22 19.51 7.74
CA ALA A 292 1.53 20.35 6.74
C ALA A 292 2.05 20.14 5.31
N ALA A 293 3.37 20.04 5.14
CA ALA A 293 3.95 19.81 3.81
C ALA A 293 3.58 18.44 3.24
N LEU A 294 3.52 17.40 4.07
CA LEU A 294 3.12 16.06 3.66
C LEU A 294 1.62 16.02 3.34
N ILE A 295 0.77 16.64 4.17
CA ILE A 295 -0.68 16.75 3.93
C ILE A 295 -0.95 17.51 2.62
N GLU A 296 -0.24 18.62 2.38
CA GLU A 296 -0.34 19.37 1.13
C GLU A 296 0.00 18.49 -0.08
N ARG A 297 1.11 17.74 -0.01
CA ARG A 297 1.51 16.81 -1.08
C ARG A 297 0.43 15.77 -1.34
N ILE A 298 -0.11 15.13 -0.31
CA ILE A 298 -1.16 14.13 -0.42
C ILE A 298 -2.42 14.73 -1.05
N THR A 299 -2.85 15.89 -0.55
CA THR A 299 -4.09 16.55 -0.96
C THR A 299 -4.00 17.11 -2.38
N SER A 300 -2.90 17.81 -2.71
CA SER A 300 -2.72 18.43 -4.04
C SER A 300 -2.63 17.41 -5.18
N ARG A 301 -2.31 16.15 -4.85
CA ARG A 301 -2.27 15.03 -5.81
C ARG A 301 -3.50 14.12 -5.71
N HIS A 302 -4.53 14.52 -4.95
CA HIS A 302 -5.73 13.70 -4.71
C HIS A 302 -5.38 12.29 -4.19
N GLY A 303 -4.29 12.17 -3.41
CA GLY A 303 -3.63 10.90 -3.10
C GLY A 303 -4.52 9.90 -2.37
N THR A 304 -5.47 10.35 -1.53
CA THR A 304 -6.43 9.48 -0.83
C THR A 304 -7.36 8.72 -1.77
N HIS A 305 -7.55 9.21 -3.02
CA HIS A 305 -8.41 8.57 -4.01
C HIS A 305 -7.96 7.14 -4.35
N THR A 306 -6.64 6.83 -4.28
CA THR A 306 -6.16 5.46 -4.44
C THR A 306 -6.76 4.52 -3.40
N VAL A 307 -6.83 4.95 -2.13
CA VAL A 307 -7.41 4.16 -1.02
C VAL A 307 -8.93 4.05 -1.19
N ASP A 308 -9.58 5.16 -1.56
CA ASP A 308 -11.03 5.19 -1.81
C ASP A 308 -11.42 4.22 -2.93
N HIS A 309 -10.70 4.26 -4.04
CA HIS A 309 -10.96 3.37 -5.17
C HIS A 309 -10.62 1.91 -4.84
N ALA A 310 -9.51 1.65 -4.16
CA ALA A 310 -9.14 0.30 -3.72
C ALA A 310 -10.23 -0.33 -2.82
N ALA A 311 -10.82 0.45 -1.92
CA ALA A 311 -11.97 0.01 -1.13
C ALA A 311 -13.22 -0.21 -2.02
N ALA A 312 -13.50 0.70 -2.95
CA ALA A 312 -14.66 0.61 -3.84
C ALA A 312 -14.64 -0.64 -4.75
N ILE A 313 -13.45 -1.07 -5.20
CA ILE A 313 -13.27 -2.30 -6.00
C ILE A 313 -13.17 -3.56 -5.14
N GLY A 314 -13.29 -3.44 -3.80
CA GLY A 314 -13.33 -4.58 -2.89
C GLY A 314 -11.96 -5.19 -2.55
N LEU A 315 -10.85 -4.44 -2.70
CA LEU A 315 -9.52 -4.91 -2.32
C LEU A 315 -9.36 -5.00 -0.79
N GLY A 316 -10.03 -4.12 -0.03
CA GLY A 316 -9.99 -4.09 1.43
C GLY A 316 -10.97 -3.07 2.00
N SER A 317 -10.82 -2.73 3.27
CA SER A 317 -11.69 -1.85 4.03
C SER A 317 -10.96 -0.61 4.54
N LYS A 318 -11.62 0.55 4.46
CA LYS A 318 -11.17 1.79 5.12
C LYS A 318 -11.48 1.82 6.62
N GLU A 319 -12.44 1.00 7.07
CA GLU A 319 -12.74 0.81 8.49
C GLU A 319 -11.85 -0.30 9.04
N TYR A 320 -11.23 -0.07 10.19
CA TYR A 320 -10.28 -1.00 10.81
C TYR A 320 -10.29 -0.93 12.34
N GLU A 321 -9.77 -1.97 12.98
CA GLU A 321 -9.43 -2.00 14.40
C GLU A 321 -7.93 -1.75 14.59
N LEU A 322 -7.54 -0.64 15.23
CA LEU A 322 -6.13 -0.36 15.56
C LEU A 322 -5.73 -1.12 16.83
N VAL A 323 -4.67 -1.93 16.73
CA VAL A 323 -4.13 -2.73 17.83
C VAL A 323 -2.70 -2.26 18.13
N ASN A 324 -2.53 -1.51 19.22
CA ASN A 324 -1.19 -1.13 19.67
C ASN A 324 -0.51 -2.34 20.35
N ILE A 325 0.71 -2.69 19.87
CA ILE A 325 1.49 -3.82 20.40
C ILE A 325 2.63 -3.39 21.36
N ASP A 326 2.70 -2.11 21.70
CA ASP A 326 3.64 -1.58 22.69
C ASP A 326 3.12 -1.73 24.13
N LEU A 327 1.86 -2.17 24.31
CA LEU A 327 1.14 -2.27 25.59
C LEU A 327 1.29 -3.66 26.21
#